data_0857310d40fac5fa2db8d4ec5ce87391
#
_entry.id   0857310d40fac5fa2db8d4ec5ce87391
#
_cell.length_a   1.000
_cell.length_b   1.000
_cell.length_c   1.000
_cell.angle_alpha   90.00
_cell.angle_beta   90.00
_cell.angle_gamma   90.00
#
_symmetry.space_group_name_H-M   'P 1'
#
loop_
_entity.id
_entity.type
_entity.pdbx_description
1 polymer ?
#
loop_
_entity_poly.entity_id
_entity_poly.type
_entity_poly.pdbx_seq_one_letter_code
_entity_poly.pdbx_strand_id
1 'polypeptide(L)'
;MATIEISFEFFPPKTPDGVEKLRATAAQLARLAPKFVSVTFGAGGSTQQGTLDTVRELARDGLEAAPHLSCIGSSKQSLRDILERYRSHGIRHIVALRGDLPSGMGEVGELRYASELVAFIRAEYGDWFRIEVAGYPEYHPQSRSPQKDLENFARKVKAGANSAITQYFYNADAYFRFVEDVRKLGVDVPIVPGIMPITNYTQLMRFSDMCGAEVPRWIARRLESFGDDRESIRAFGLDVVTQLCERLVKEGAPGLHFYTLNGAAATKAICERLG
;
A
#
# COMPACT_ATOMS: atom_id res chain seq x y z
N MET A 1 -11.12 14.62 -19.83
CA MET A 1 -11.19 13.41 -18.96
C MET A 1 -10.88 13.86 -17.55
N ALA A 2 -11.56 13.36 -16.52
CA ALA A 2 -11.19 13.67 -15.13
C ALA A 2 -9.78 13.10 -14.89
N THR A 3 -8.90 13.93 -14.32
CA THR A 3 -7.54 13.50 -13.97
C THR A 3 -7.64 12.43 -12.89
N ILE A 4 -7.11 11.23 -13.15
CA ILE A 4 -7.15 10.16 -12.17
C ILE A 4 -6.27 10.50 -10.96
N GLU A 5 -6.77 10.27 -9.75
CA GLU A 5 -5.97 10.42 -8.54
C GLU A 5 -4.92 9.32 -8.46
N ILE A 6 -3.66 9.70 -8.27
CA ILE A 6 -2.55 8.76 -8.08
C ILE A 6 -1.87 8.98 -6.74
N SER A 7 -1.31 7.91 -6.20
CA SER A 7 -0.49 7.93 -4.98
C SER A 7 0.61 6.89 -5.08
N PHE A 8 1.67 7.04 -4.28
CA PHE A 8 2.85 6.20 -4.35
C PHE A 8 3.23 5.65 -3.00
N GLU A 9 3.76 4.44 -2.96
CA GLU A 9 4.36 3.87 -1.76
C GLU A 9 5.88 3.84 -1.89
N PHE A 10 6.55 4.24 -0.81
CA PHE A 10 7.98 4.12 -0.60
C PHE A 10 8.28 3.30 0.65
N PHE A 11 9.50 2.82 0.77
CA PHE A 11 10.02 2.24 2.01
C PHE A 11 11.24 3.02 2.50
N PRO A 12 11.46 3.09 3.84
CA PRO A 12 12.58 3.81 4.41
C PRO A 12 13.90 3.22 3.89
N PRO A 13 14.81 4.05 3.37
CA PRO A 13 16.13 3.61 2.95
C PRO A 13 16.97 3.22 4.16
N LYS A 14 17.88 2.24 3.98
CA LYS A 14 18.75 1.74 5.05
C LYS A 14 20.17 2.31 4.99
N THR A 15 20.51 3.03 3.93
CA THR A 15 21.86 3.54 3.68
C THR A 15 21.80 5.01 3.21
N PRO A 16 22.84 5.81 3.42
CA PRO A 16 22.89 7.18 2.89
C PRO A 16 22.65 7.25 1.38
N ASP A 17 23.28 6.36 0.59
CA ASP A 17 23.05 6.27 -0.86
C ASP A 17 21.59 5.96 -1.18
N GLY A 18 20.93 5.17 -0.34
CA GLY A 18 19.49 4.86 -0.47
C GLY A 18 18.64 6.10 -0.24
N VAL A 19 19.01 6.98 0.67
CA VAL A 19 18.33 8.28 0.92
C VAL A 19 18.39 9.15 -0.32
N GLU A 20 19.58 9.31 -0.90
CA GLU A 20 19.78 10.09 -2.12
C GLU A 20 18.94 9.54 -3.30
N LYS A 21 18.95 8.21 -3.46
CA LYS A 21 18.15 7.54 -4.50
C LYS A 21 16.64 7.73 -4.29
N LEU A 22 16.17 7.60 -3.04
CA LEU A 22 14.76 7.83 -2.72
C LEU A 22 14.36 9.28 -3.03
N ARG A 23 15.17 10.25 -2.64
CA ARG A 23 14.93 11.67 -2.92
C ARG A 23 14.84 11.93 -4.43
N ALA A 24 15.78 11.39 -5.21
CA ALA A 24 15.75 11.51 -6.67
C ALA A 24 14.51 10.85 -7.29
N THR A 25 14.09 9.70 -6.77
CA THR A 25 12.87 8.99 -7.19
C THR A 25 11.61 9.80 -6.84
N ALA A 26 11.51 10.29 -5.62
CA ALA A 26 10.38 11.10 -5.16
C ALA A 26 10.24 12.40 -5.97
N ALA A 27 11.35 13.08 -6.27
CA ALA A 27 11.36 14.28 -7.09
C ALA A 27 10.87 14.02 -8.54
N GLN A 28 11.19 12.86 -9.11
CA GLN A 28 10.67 12.47 -10.42
C GLN A 28 9.16 12.18 -10.38
N LEU A 29 8.69 11.46 -9.37
CA LEU A 29 7.28 11.09 -9.23
C LEU A 29 6.41 12.26 -8.75
N ALA A 30 6.96 13.24 -8.02
CA ALA A 30 6.25 14.45 -7.62
C ALA A 30 5.73 15.27 -8.82
N ARG A 31 6.41 15.18 -9.98
CA ARG A 31 5.96 15.83 -11.23
C ARG A 31 4.63 15.30 -11.75
N LEU A 32 4.23 14.12 -11.32
CA LEU A 32 2.94 13.53 -11.64
C LEU A 32 1.82 14.01 -10.70
N ALA A 33 2.10 14.96 -9.81
CA ALA A 33 1.17 15.56 -8.86
C ALA A 33 0.38 14.53 -8.04
N PRO A 34 1.05 13.61 -7.31
CA PRO A 34 0.36 12.60 -6.52
C PRO A 34 -0.48 13.24 -5.42
N LYS A 35 -1.62 12.65 -5.12
CA LYS A 35 -2.49 13.07 -4.03
C LYS A 35 -1.78 12.94 -2.67
N PHE A 36 -1.05 11.87 -2.48
CA PHE A 36 -0.17 11.64 -1.33
C PHE A 36 0.88 10.57 -1.66
N VAL A 37 1.83 10.42 -0.76
CA VAL A 37 2.77 9.30 -0.77
C VAL A 37 2.71 8.57 0.57
N SER A 38 2.83 7.24 0.59
CA SER A 38 2.92 6.48 1.83
C SER A 38 4.34 5.97 2.06
N VAL A 39 4.70 5.76 3.31
CA VAL A 39 6.01 5.22 3.70
C VAL A 39 5.80 4.03 4.61
N THR A 40 6.31 2.87 4.19
CA THR A 40 6.12 1.63 4.93
C THR A 40 6.73 1.67 6.32
N PHE A 41 6.12 0.91 7.23
CA PHE A 41 6.60 0.68 8.58
C PHE A 41 7.33 -0.65 8.60
N GLY A 42 8.62 -0.67 8.88
CA GLY A 42 9.36 -1.92 8.93
C GLY A 42 9.10 -2.69 10.22
N ALA A 43 9.14 -4.01 10.14
CA ALA A 43 9.05 -4.90 11.29
C ALA A 43 10.34 -4.78 12.15
N GLY A 44 10.22 -4.09 13.31
CA GLY A 44 11.30 -3.92 14.27
C GLY A 44 11.60 -2.45 14.62
N GLY A 45 11.91 -2.16 15.88
CA GLY A 45 11.99 -0.79 16.42
C GLY A 45 12.96 0.17 15.73
N SER A 46 14.01 -0.33 15.05
CA SER A 46 14.96 0.50 14.29
C SER A 46 14.35 1.16 13.05
N THR A 47 13.18 0.73 12.62
CA THR A 47 12.51 1.19 11.39
C THR A 47 11.45 2.26 11.64
N GLN A 48 10.97 2.42 12.89
CA GLN A 48 10.02 3.49 13.24
C GLN A 48 10.62 4.88 13.01
N GLN A 49 11.86 5.08 13.45
CA GLN A 49 12.56 6.35 13.24
C GLN A 49 12.82 6.58 11.75
N GLY A 50 13.24 5.55 11.01
CA GLY A 50 13.45 5.65 9.56
C GLY A 50 12.19 6.03 8.79
N THR A 51 11.01 5.50 9.18
CA THR A 51 9.73 5.88 8.60
C THR A 51 9.43 7.37 8.86
N LEU A 52 9.56 7.84 10.09
CA LEU A 52 9.30 9.23 10.44
C LEU A 52 10.27 10.18 9.74
N ASP A 53 11.56 9.86 9.69
CA ASP A 53 12.57 10.69 9.03
C ASP A 53 12.29 10.79 7.53
N THR A 54 11.94 9.67 6.87
CA THR A 54 11.56 9.64 5.46
C THR A 54 10.29 10.46 5.19
N VAL A 55 9.26 10.31 6.01
CA VAL A 55 8.02 11.09 5.90
C VAL A 55 8.30 12.60 6.03
N ARG A 56 9.14 13.00 6.99
CA ARG A 56 9.51 14.42 7.18
C ARG A 56 10.30 14.98 5.99
N GLU A 57 11.16 14.16 5.41
CA GLU A 57 11.92 14.56 4.23
C GLU A 57 11.00 14.79 3.03
N LEU A 58 10.12 13.83 2.73
CA LEU A 58 9.14 13.94 1.64
C LEU A 58 8.16 15.11 1.86
N ALA A 59 7.76 15.36 3.11
CA ALA A 59 6.91 16.51 3.44
C ALA A 59 7.61 17.84 3.24
N ARG A 60 8.93 17.95 3.53
CA ARG A 60 9.72 19.16 3.23
C ARG A 60 9.81 19.45 1.73
N ASP A 61 9.77 18.40 0.92
CA ASP A 61 9.75 18.50 -0.54
C ASP A 61 8.34 18.79 -1.10
N GLY A 62 7.37 19.07 -0.23
CA GLY A 62 6.01 19.49 -0.60
C GLY A 62 5.02 18.35 -0.86
N LEU A 63 5.38 17.10 -0.55
CA LEU A 63 4.49 15.95 -0.69
C LEU A 63 3.65 15.74 0.59
N GLU A 64 2.37 15.41 0.44
CA GLU A 64 1.59 14.88 1.55
C GLU A 64 2.08 13.45 1.83
N ALA A 65 2.74 13.23 2.97
CA ALA A 65 3.37 11.96 3.29
C ALA A 65 2.67 11.26 4.47
N ALA A 66 2.22 10.03 4.23
CA ALA A 66 1.47 9.19 5.16
C ALA A 66 2.35 8.05 5.68
N PRO A 67 2.79 8.05 6.94
CA PRO A 67 3.47 6.90 7.52
C PRO A 67 2.50 5.71 7.66
N HIS A 68 3.01 4.49 7.42
CA HIS A 68 2.35 3.29 7.90
C HIS A 68 2.51 3.19 9.42
N LEU A 69 1.51 2.65 10.09
CA LEU A 69 1.52 2.35 11.52
C LEU A 69 0.99 0.93 11.74
N SER A 70 1.83 0.06 12.30
CA SER A 70 1.47 -1.31 12.65
C SER A 70 1.22 -1.44 14.15
N CYS A 71 0.19 -2.20 14.54
CA CYS A 71 -0.14 -2.41 15.94
C CYS A 71 0.44 -3.69 16.54
N ILE A 72 0.80 -4.68 15.71
CA ILE A 72 1.27 -5.97 16.22
C ILE A 72 2.56 -5.82 17.04
N GLY A 73 2.63 -6.48 18.19
CA GLY A 73 3.78 -6.40 19.09
C GLY A 73 3.93 -5.07 19.83
N SER A 74 2.97 -4.13 19.69
CA SER A 74 3.03 -2.82 20.34
C SER A 74 2.06 -2.74 21.52
N SER A 75 2.46 -1.99 22.56
CA SER A 75 1.54 -1.55 23.61
C SER A 75 0.75 -0.32 23.15
N LYS A 76 -0.42 -0.08 23.74
CA LYS A 76 -1.18 1.15 23.51
C LYS A 76 -0.39 2.41 23.85
N GLN A 77 0.47 2.34 24.89
CA GLN A 77 1.32 3.47 25.23
C GLN A 77 2.35 3.76 24.14
N SER A 78 3.02 2.74 23.60
CA SER A 78 3.94 2.91 22.47
C SER A 78 3.25 3.49 21.24
N LEU A 79 2.02 3.06 20.96
CA LEU A 79 1.21 3.61 19.85
C LEU A 79 0.84 5.08 20.08
N ARG A 80 0.49 5.48 21.32
CA ARG A 80 0.27 6.89 21.68
C ARG A 80 1.53 7.72 21.44
N ASP A 81 2.68 7.25 21.89
CA ASP A 81 3.94 7.98 21.77
C ASP A 81 4.31 8.20 20.28
N ILE A 82 4.03 7.24 19.42
CA ILE A 82 4.22 7.37 17.97
C ILE A 82 3.20 8.38 17.38
N LEU A 83 1.92 8.26 17.71
CA LEU A 83 0.87 9.13 17.20
C LEU A 83 1.04 10.58 17.65
N GLU A 84 1.47 10.82 18.91
CA GLU A 84 1.82 12.16 19.39
C GLU A 84 3.01 12.74 18.64
N ARG A 85 4.02 11.94 18.33
CA ARG A 85 5.12 12.39 17.46
C ARG A 85 4.64 12.72 16.06
N TYR A 86 3.75 11.92 15.47
CA TYR A 86 3.15 12.24 14.17
C TYR A 86 2.37 13.56 14.25
N ARG A 87 1.55 13.73 15.28
CA ARG A 87 0.77 14.94 15.55
C ARG A 87 1.64 16.17 15.71
N SER A 88 2.73 16.09 16.49
CA SER A 88 3.66 17.20 16.73
C SER A 88 4.42 17.65 15.48
N HIS A 89 4.51 16.77 14.46
CA HIS A 89 5.08 17.09 13.15
C HIS A 89 4.01 17.48 12.11
N GLY A 90 2.75 17.66 12.51
CA GLY A 90 1.67 18.07 11.62
C GLY A 90 1.18 16.98 10.66
N ILE A 91 1.58 15.72 10.87
CA ILE A 91 1.12 14.59 10.05
C ILE A 91 -0.35 14.35 10.31
N ARG A 92 -1.14 14.37 9.25
CA ARG A 92 -2.60 14.23 9.27
C ARG A 92 -3.10 12.96 8.58
N HIS A 93 -2.26 12.26 7.85
CA HIS A 93 -2.59 11.10 7.04
C HIS A 93 -1.74 9.91 7.47
N ILE A 94 -2.35 8.76 7.69
CA ILE A 94 -1.67 7.53 8.10
C ILE A 94 -2.27 6.30 7.42
N VAL A 95 -1.47 5.25 7.28
CA VAL A 95 -1.92 3.93 6.83
C VAL A 95 -1.89 2.99 8.05
N ALA A 96 -3.07 2.62 8.57
CA ALA A 96 -3.21 1.79 9.75
C ALA A 96 -3.26 0.30 9.38
N LEU A 97 -2.28 -0.45 9.86
CA LEU A 97 -2.08 -1.86 9.56
C LEU A 97 -2.05 -2.71 10.83
N ARG A 98 -2.31 -4.00 10.68
CA ARG A 98 -1.99 -4.96 11.75
C ARG A 98 -0.48 -5.12 11.88
N GLY A 99 0.19 -5.26 10.77
CA GLY A 99 1.57 -5.72 10.66
C GLY A 99 1.68 -7.25 10.64
N ASP A 100 2.86 -7.73 10.26
CA ASP A 100 3.19 -9.15 10.26
C ASP A 100 3.85 -9.54 11.58
N LEU A 101 3.51 -10.71 12.11
CA LEU A 101 4.19 -11.27 13.28
C LEU A 101 5.62 -11.67 12.85
N PRO A 102 6.67 -11.06 13.43
CA PRO A 102 8.02 -11.54 13.20
C PRO A 102 8.14 -13.00 13.63
N SER A 103 8.85 -13.81 12.86
CA SER A 103 9.14 -15.19 13.21
C SER A 103 9.81 -15.25 14.59
N GLY A 104 9.21 -15.98 15.55
CA GLY A 104 9.73 -16.13 16.90
C GLY A 104 9.21 -15.11 17.95
N MET A 105 8.37 -14.15 17.59
CA MET A 105 7.68 -13.31 18.59
C MET A 105 6.47 -14.05 19.18
N GLY A 106 6.52 -14.30 20.49
CA GLY A 106 5.42 -14.92 21.26
C GLY A 106 4.31 -13.96 21.67
N GLU A 107 4.54 -12.65 21.67
CA GLU A 107 3.58 -11.66 22.15
C GLU A 107 2.95 -10.87 20.99
N VAL A 108 1.62 -10.93 20.94
CA VAL A 108 0.81 -10.27 19.91
C VAL A 108 0.66 -8.76 20.16
N GLY A 109 1.06 -8.26 21.33
CA GLY A 109 0.79 -6.90 21.77
C GLY A 109 -0.64 -6.72 22.30
N GLU A 110 -1.00 -5.48 22.65
CA GLU A 110 -2.32 -5.16 23.21
C GLU A 110 -3.42 -5.04 22.13
N LEU A 111 -3.07 -4.75 20.89
CA LEU A 111 -3.97 -4.71 19.74
C LEU A 111 -3.60 -5.81 18.73
N ARG A 112 -4.58 -6.64 18.42
CA ARG A 112 -4.39 -7.84 17.57
C ARG A 112 -4.76 -7.62 16.10
N TYR A 113 -5.61 -6.63 15.84
CA TYR A 113 -6.19 -6.38 14.52
C TYR A 113 -6.11 -4.91 14.15
N ALA A 114 -5.98 -4.62 12.85
CA ALA A 114 -6.01 -3.26 12.34
C ALA A 114 -7.33 -2.51 12.68
N SER A 115 -8.45 -3.22 12.82
CA SER A 115 -9.72 -2.62 13.27
C SER A 115 -9.65 -2.07 14.69
N GLU A 116 -8.90 -2.73 15.57
CA GLU A 116 -8.67 -2.27 16.94
C GLU A 116 -7.76 -1.04 16.97
N LEU A 117 -6.74 -1.01 16.08
CA LEU A 117 -5.88 0.16 15.91
C LEU A 117 -6.70 1.37 15.40
N VAL A 118 -7.55 1.18 14.38
CA VAL A 118 -8.42 2.25 13.88
C VAL A 118 -9.34 2.77 14.97
N ALA A 119 -10.02 1.87 15.71
CA ALA A 119 -10.89 2.25 16.83
C ALA A 119 -10.11 3.01 17.93
N PHE A 120 -8.91 2.56 18.26
CA PHE A 120 -8.03 3.22 19.23
C PHE A 120 -7.65 4.64 18.78
N ILE A 121 -7.24 4.81 17.51
CA ILE A 121 -6.89 6.13 16.97
C ILE A 121 -8.09 7.06 16.99
N ARG A 122 -9.30 6.57 16.63
CA ARG A 122 -10.53 7.38 16.69
C ARG A 122 -10.91 7.78 18.10
N ALA A 123 -10.76 6.88 19.07
CA ALA A 123 -11.06 7.16 20.47
C ALA A 123 -10.12 8.22 21.08
N GLU A 124 -8.83 8.19 20.74
CA GLU A 124 -7.81 9.06 21.33
C GLU A 124 -7.65 10.41 20.58
N TYR A 125 -7.85 10.41 19.24
CA TYR A 125 -7.53 11.57 18.38
C TYR A 125 -8.70 12.08 17.54
N GLY A 126 -9.88 11.47 17.66
CA GLY A 126 -11.03 11.86 16.85
C GLY A 126 -10.71 11.80 15.34
N ASP A 127 -11.01 12.89 14.66
CA ASP A 127 -10.79 13.03 13.21
C ASP A 127 -9.45 13.71 12.84
N TRP A 128 -8.51 13.80 13.79
CA TRP A 128 -7.22 14.40 13.51
C TRP A 128 -6.51 13.71 12.35
N PHE A 129 -6.53 12.37 12.32
CA PHE A 129 -5.89 11.59 11.28
C PHE A 129 -6.89 11.14 10.21
N ARG A 130 -6.54 11.34 8.94
CA ARG A 130 -7.10 10.57 7.84
C ARG A 130 -6.48 9.18 7.88
N ILE A 131 -7.30 8.13 7.88
CA ILE A 131 -6.85 6.75 8.07
C ILE A 131 -7.14 5.94 6.81
N GLU A 132 -6.07 5.43 6.17
CA GLU A 132 -6.13 4.39 5.17
C GLU A 132 -6.01 3.01 5.83
N VAL A 133 -6.68 1.99 5.28
CA VAL A 133 -6.52 0.59 5.70
C VAL A 133 -6.25 -0.31 4.51
N ALA A 134 -5.63 -1.46 4.73
CA ALA A 134 -5.38 -2.42 3.66
C ALA A 134 -6.62 -3.27 3.35
N GLY A 135 -6.88 -3.53 2.05
CA GLY A 135 -7.84 -4.51 1.53
C GLY A 135 -7.13 -5.60 0.71
N TYR A 136 -7.76 -6.75 0.54
CA TYR A 136 -7.21 -7.87 -0.22
C TYR A 136 -8.23 -8.38 -1.24
N PRO A 137 -8.12 -8.02 -2.53
CA PRO A 137 -9.06 -8.45 -3.56
C PRO A 137 -9.16 -9.98 -3.71
N GLU A 138 -8.05 -10.68 -3.46
CA GLU A 138 -7.92 -12.13 -3.57
C GLU A 138 -7.99 -12.88 -2.23
N TYR A 139 -8.08 -12.20 -1.12
CA TYR A 139 -8.10 -12.49 0.30
C TYR A 139 -6.71 -12.61 0.97
N HIS A 140 -6.70 -12.28 2.26
CA HIS A 140 -5.47 -12.29 3.07
C HIS A 140 -5.01 -13.73 3.34
N PRO A 141 -3.71 -14.09 3.12
CA PRO A 141 -3.22 -15.47 3.30
C PRO A 141 -3.47 -16.06 4.69
N GLN A 142 -3.50 -15.23 5.72
CA GLN A 142 -3.76 -15.64 7.10
C GLN A 142 -5.26 -15.63 7.48
N SER A 143 -6.14 -15.28 6.55
CA SER A 143 -7.57 -15.33 6.80
C SER A 143 -8.08 -16.79 6.77
N ARG A 144 -9.04 -17.10 7.64
CA ARG A 144 -9.60 -18.46 7.70
C ARG A 144 -10.46 -18.81 6.49
N SER A 145 -11.00 -17.82 5.81
CA SER A 145 -11.80 -17.94 4.60
C SER A 145 -11.95 -16.59 3.91
N PRO A 146 -12.26 -16.55 2.60
CA PRO A 146 -12.58 -15.32 1.89
C PRO A 146 -13.67 -14.49 2.57
N GLN A 147 -14.77 -15.15 2.97
CA GLN A 147 -15.88 -14.49 3.67
C GLN A 147 -15.41 -13.82 4.96
N LYS A 148 -14.53 -14.48 5.74
CA LYS A 148 -14.01 -13.92 6.97
C LYS A 148 -13.10 -12.72 6.74
N ASP A 149 -12.38 -12.71 5.63
CA ASP A 149 -11.55 -11.57 5.23
C ASP A 149 -12.40 -10.35 4.88
N LEU A 150 -13.46 -10.53 4.09
CA LEU A 150 -14.43 -9.47 3.77
C LEU A 150 -15.06 -8.88 5.05
N GLU A 151 -15.48 -9.71 6.00
CA GLU A 151 -16.01 -9.26 7.29
C GLU A 151 -14.97 -8.48 8.11
N ASN A 152 -13.71 -8.94 8.12
CA ASN A 152 -12.61 -8.25 8.80
C ASN A 152 -12.31 -6.91 8.14
N PHE A 153 -12.37 -6.83 6.82
CA PHE A 153 -12.23 -5.58 6.09
C PHE A 153 -13.37 -4.60 6.43
N ALA A 154 -14.62 -5.07 6.34
CA ALA A 154 -15.78 -4.24 6.72
C ALA A 154 -15.68 -3.73 8.17
N ARG A 155 -15.17 -4.54 9.10
CA ARG A 155 -14.94 -4.15 10.49
C ARG A 155 -13.90 -3.03 10.60
N LYS A 156 -12.79 -3.07 9.82
CA LYS A 156 -11.79 -1.99 9.79
C LYS A 156 -12.41 -0.67 9.35
N VAL A 157 -13.22 -0.70 8.29
CA VAL A 157 -13.87 0.51 7.78
C VAL A 157 -14.89 1.04 8.79
N LYS A 158 -15.74 0.18 9.35
CA LYS A 158 -16.75 0.56 10.37
C LYS A 158 -16.12 1.08 11.67
N ALA A 159 -14.86 0.73 11.95
CA ALA A 159 -14.12 1.30 13.07
C ALA A 159 -13.70 2.76 12.86
N GLY A 160 -13.84 3.29 11.64
CA GLY A 160 -13.61 4.69 11.30
C GLY A 160 -12.52 4.96 10.27
N ALA A 161 -12.14 4.00 9.41
CA ALA A 161 -11.24 4.28 8.29
C ALA A 161 -11.92 5.19 7.26
N ASN A 162 -11.15 6.08 6.63
CA ASN A 162 -11.63 7.03 5.61
C ASN A 162 -11.58 6.45 4.20
N SER A 163 -10.63 5.57 3.93
CA SER A 163 -10.43 4.93 2.64
C SER A 163 -9.58 3.67 2.80
N ALA A 164 -9.41 2.93 1.71
CA ALA A 164 -8.59 1.74 1.70
C ALA A 164 -7.68 1.69 0.47
N ILE A 165 -6.52 1.06 0.64
CA ILE A 165 -5.61 0.69 -0.44
C ILE A 165 -5.61 -0.83 -0.52
N THR A 166 -5.74 -1.41 -1.73
CA THR A 166 -5.69 -2.87 -1.83
C THR A 166 -4.27 -3.39 -1.95
N GLN A 167 -4.06 -4.66 -1.55
CA GLN A 167 -2.91 -5.41 -2.05
C GLN A 167 -2.95 -5.42 -3.57
N TYR A 168 -1.78 -5.47 -4.22
CA TYR A 168 -1.73 -5.57 -5.67
C TYR A 168 -2.32 -6.88 -6.17
N PHE A 169 -2.78 -6.86 -7.39
CA PHE A 169 -3.39 -7.99 -8.12
C PHE A 169 -3.16 -7.78 -9.62
N TYR A 170 -3.33 -8.83 -10.40
CA TYR A 170 -3.23 -8.76 -11.87
C TYR A 170 -4.54 -9.16 -12.58
N ASN A 171 -5.59 -9.47 -11.81
CA ASN A 171 -6.93 -9.75 -12.30
C ASN A 171 -7.90 -8.65 -11.84
N ALA A 172 -8.28 -7.76 -12.75
CA ALA A 172 -9.22 -6.67 -12.43
C ALA A 172 -10.57 -7.17 -11.91
N ASP A 173 -11.03 -8.35 -12.35
CA ASP A 173 -12.31 -8.91 -11.88
C ASP A 173 -12.27 -9.24 -10.38
N ALA A 174 -11.10 -9.61 -9.83
CA ALA A 174 -10.95 -9.82 -8.40
C ALA A 174 -11.19 -8.53 -7.61
N TYR A 175 -10.66 -7.41 -8.09
CA TYR A 175 -10.88 -6.10 -7.48
C TYR A 175 -12.35 -5.67 -7.53
N PHE A 176 -12.99 -5.74 -8.69
CA PHE A 176 -14.40 -5.31 -8.81
C PHE A 176 -15.34 -6.19 -7.99
N ARG A 177 -15.12 -7.51 -7.97
CA ARG A 177 -15.85 -8.43 -7.11
C ARG A 177 -15.66 -8.09 -5.63
N PHE A 178 -14.43 -7.85 -5.21
CA PHE A 178 -14.11 -7.42 -3.84
C PHE A 178 -14.89 -6.15 -3.46
N VAL A 179 -14.86 -5.11 -4.33
CA VAL A 179 -15.59 -3.86 -4.10
C VAL A 179 -17.09 -4.13 -3.99
N GLU A 180 -17.67 -4.91 -4.89
CA GLU A 180 -19.09 -5.27 -4.86
C GLU A 180 -19.47 -6.01 -3.56
N ASP A 181 -18.69 -6.99 -3.16
CA ASP A 181 -18.97 -7.80 -1.97
C ASP A 181 -18.86 -7.00 -0.67
N VAL A 182 -17.89 -6.10 -0.55
CA VAL A 182 -17.79 -5.25 0.65
C VAL A 182 -18.86 -4.16 0.68
N ARG A 183 -19.33 -3.68 -0.49
CA ARG A 183 -20.50 -2.79 -0.57
C ARG A 183 -21.76 -3.45 0.01
N LYS A 184 -21.98 -4.74 -0.27
CA LYS A 184 -23.07 -5.54 0.33
C LYS A 184 -22.97 -5.64 1.85
N LEU A 185 -21.76 -5.49 2.42
CA LEU A 185 -21.52 -5.44 3.86
C LEU A 185 -21.64 -4.01 4.46
N GLY A 186 -22.06 -3.04 3.67
CA GLY A 186 -22.26 -1.65 4.10
C GLY A 186 -20.95 -0.85 4.20
N VAL A 187 -19.94 -1.21 3.43
CA VAL A 187 -18.72 -0.41 3.27
C VAL A 187 -18.96 0.63 2.18
N ASP A 188 -18.79 1.91 2.52
CA ASP A 188 -18.99 3.03 1.58
C ASP A 188 -17.82 4.04 1.60
N VAL A 189 -16.60 3.53 1.58
CA VAL A 189 -15.39 4.35 1.47
C VAL A 189 -14.72 4.11 0.12
N PRO A 190 -13.90 5.06 -0.38
CA PRO A 190 -13.06 4.81 -1.54
C PRO A 190 -12.12 3.62 -1.29
N ILE A 191 -12.06 2.71 -2.27
CA ILE A 191 -11.14 1.56 -2.25
C ILE A 191 -10.21 1.73 -3.44
N VAL A 192 -8.99 2.18 -3.17
CA VAL A 192 -7.99 2.48 -4.19
C VAL A 192 -7.22 1.20 -4.54
N PRO A 193 -7.20 0.76 -5.81
CA PRO A 193 -6.43 -0.42 -6.20
C PRO A 193 -4.94 -0.17 -6.07
N GLY A 194 -4.25 -1.12 -5.44
CA GLY A 194 -2.80 -1.20 -5.36
C GLY A 194 -2.20 -1.78 -6.64
N ILE A 195 -1.22 -1.12 -7.20
CA ILE A 195 -0.60 -1.45 -8.48
C ILE A 195 0.88 -1.77 -8.28
N MET A 196 1.29 -2.96 -8.65
CA MET A 196 2.68 -3.40 -8.62
C MET A 196 3.23 -3.47 -10.05
N PRO A 197 4.17 -2.58 -10.45
CA PRO A 197 4.85 -2.68 -11.73
C PRO A 197 5.68 -3.96 -11.83
N ILE A 198 5.64 -4.63 -12.98
CA ILE A 198 6.43 -5.84 -13.24
C ILE A 198 7.76 -5.42 -13.84
N THR A 199 8.85 -5.60 -13.12
CA THR A 199 10.21 -5.25 -13.57
C THR A 199 11.20 -6.40 -13.47
N ASN A 200 10.86 -7.44 -12.69
CA ASN A 200 11.68 -8.62 -12.46
C ASN A 200 10.78 -9.81 -12.10
N TYR A 201 10.91 -10.93 -12.82
CA TYR A 201 10.06 -12.12 -12.63
C TYR A 201 10.27 -12.78 -11.27
N THR A 202 11.51 -13.07 -10.92
CA THR A 202 11.85 -13.75 -9.65
C THR A 202 11.38 -12.94 -8.44
N GLN A 203 11.56 -11.62 -8.47
CA GLN A 203 11.12 -10.73 -7.41
C GLN A 203 9.58 -10.70 -7.32
N LEU A 204 8.89 -10.63 -8.45
CA LEU A 204 7.44 -10.68 -8.51
C LEU A 204 6.91 -11.96 -7.87
N MET A 205 7.39 -13.12 -8.29
CA MET A 205 6.92 -14.40 -7.76
C MET A 205 7.16 -14.50 -6.25
N ARG A 206 8.34 -14.11 -5.78
CA ARG A 206 8.65 -14.11 -4.34
C ARG A 206 7.70 -13.21 -3.53
N PHE A 207 7.40 -12.02 -4.02
CA PHE A 207 6.47 -11.12 -3.33
C PHE A 207 5.05 -11.66 -3.35
N SER A 208 4.62 -12.21 -4.47
CA SER A 208 3.28 -12.80 -4.63
C SER A 208 3.08 -14.00 -3.70
N ASP A 209 4.07 -14.87 -3.57
CA ASP A 209 4.05 -15.98 -2.60
C ASP A 209 3.93 -15.49 -1.15
N MET A 210 4.61 -14.40 -0.80
CA MET A 210 4.58 -13.84 0.56
C MET A 210 3.24 -13.17 0.91
N CYS A 211 2.66 -12.44 -0.02
CA CYS A 211 1.44 -11.65 0.23
C CYS A 211 0.14 -12.33 -0.25
N GLY A 212 0.25 -13.47 -0.95
CA GLY A 212 -0.89 -14.23 -1.47
C GLY A 212 -1.54 -13.61 -2.70
N ALA A 213 -0.87 -12.68 -3.39
CA ALA A 213 -1.36 -12.13 -4.65
C ALA A 213 -1.18 -13.16 -5.78
N GLU A 214 -2.23 -13.40 -6.55
CA GLU A 214 -2.17 -14.32 -7.67
C GLU A 214 -1.48 -13.67 -8.88
N VAL A 215 -0.48 -14.35 -9.44
CA VAL A 215 0.06 -14.03 -10.75
C VAL A 215 -0.60 -14.96 -11.78
N PRO A 216 -1.51 -14.45 -12.63
CA PRO A 216 -2.20 -15.27 -13.61
C PRO A 216 -1.24 -16.11 -14.45
N ARG A 217 -1.61 -17.38 -14.68
CA ARG A 217 -0.72 -18.36 -15.34
C ARG A 217 -0.17 -17.88 -16.69
N TRP A 218 -0.94 -17.12 -17.45
CA TRP A 218 -0.48 -16.60 -18.73
C TRP A 218 0.62 -15.54 -18.57
N ILE A 219 0.54 -14.70 -17.53
CA ILE A 219 1.58 -13.71 -17.19
C ILE A 219 2.85 -14.45 -16.73
N ALA A 220 2.71 -15.38 -15.76
CA ALA A 220 3.83 -16.13 -15.22
C ALA A 220 4.60 -16.88 -16.33
N ARG A 221 3.88 -17.61 -17.19
CA ARG A 221 4.52 -18.35 -18.31
C ARG A 221 5.21 -17.43 -19.32
N ARG A 222 4.60 -16.29 -19.61
CA ARG A 222 5.22 -15.35 -20.54
C ARG A 222 6.50 -14.75 -19.95
N LEU A 223 6.47 -14.34 -18.68
CA LEU A 223 7.65 -13.83 -17.98
C LEU A 223 8.76 -14.90 -17.89
N GLU A 224 8.39 -16.13 -17.56
CA GLU A 224 9.31 -17.27 -17.52
C GLU A 224 10.00 -17.53 -18.87
N SER A 225 9.25 -17.38 -19.97
CA SER A 225 9.80 -17.58 -21.33
C SER A 225 10.86 -16.56 -21.75
N PHE A 226 10.94 -15.43 -21.08
CA PHE A 226 11.99 -14.44 -21.31
C PHE A 226 13.31 -14.76 -20.62
N GLY A 227 13.33 -15.71 -19.65
CA GLY A 227 14.54 -16.03 -18.88
C GLY A 227 15.14 -14.80 -18.24
N ASP A 228 16.41 -14.51 -18.55
CA ASP A 228 17.16 -13.38 -18.01
C ASP A 228 17.04 -12.08 -18.83
N ASP A 229 16.21 -12.06 -19.88
CA ASP A 229 15.99 -10.88 -20.71
C ASP A 229 15.14 -9.85 -19.95
N ARG A 230 15.84 -8.97 -19.23
CA ARG A 230 15.23 -7.91 -18.42
C ARG A 230 14.47 -6.86 -19.25
N GLU A 231 14.87 -6.65 -20.49
CA GLU A 231 14.22 -5.68 -21.37
C GLU A 231 12.84 -6.19 -21.79
N SER A 232 12.75 -7.43 -22.28
CA SER A 232 11.47 -8.07 -22.58
C SER A 232 10.56 -8.20 -21.37
N ILE A 233 11.09 -8.53 -20.18
CA ILE A 233 10.31 -8.57 -18.94
C ILE A 233 9.70 -7.20 -18.64
N ARG A 234 10.47 -6.12 -18.74
CA ARG A 234 9.99 -4.76 -18.46
C ARG A 234 8.98 -4.29 -19.48
N ALA A 235 9.23 -4.54 -20.78
CA ALA A 235 8.31 -4.16 -21.85
C ALA A 235 6.96 -4.86 -21.70
N PHE A 236 6.97 -6.18 -21.51
CA PHE A 236 5.76 -6.95 -21.27
C PHE A 236 5.05 -6.53 -19.96
N GLY A 237 5.81 -6.34 -18.90
CA GLY A 237 5.27 -5.86 -17.62
C GLY A 237 4.60 -4.50 -17.72
N LEU A 238 5.20 -3.57 -18.47
CA LEU A 238 4.62 -2.26 -18.74
C LEU A 238 3.28 -2.39 -19.48
N ASP A 239 3.20 -3.24 -20.52
CA ASP A 239 1.97 -3.43 -21.29
C ASP A 239 0.86 -4.04 -20.43
N VAL A 240 1.16 -5.11 -19.69
CA VAL A 240 0.19 -5.79 -18.82
C VAL A 240 -0.36 -4.85 -17.73
N VAL A 241 0.52 -4.13 -17.04
CA VAL A 241 0.09 -3.26 -15.94
C VAL A 241 -0.62 -2.02 -16.45
N THR A 242 -0.21 -1.46 -17.61
CA THR A 242 -0.94 -0.35 -18.23
C THR A 242 -2.37 -0.76 -18.59
N GLN A 243 -2.56 -1.91 -19.26
CA GLN A 243 -3.90 -2.42 -19.60
C GLN A 243 -4.76 -2.67 -18.36
N LEU A 244 -4.16 -3.19 -17.27
CA LEU A 244 -4.85 -3.34 -16.00
C LEU A 244 -5.33 -1.97 -15.48
N CYS A 245 -4.45 -0.97 -15.45
CA CYS A 245 -4.78 0.38 -15.00
C CYS A 245 -5.85 1.04 -15.84
N GLU A 246 -5.74 0.95 -17.17
CA GLU A 246 -6.75 1.47 -18.11
C GLU A 246 -8.13 0.89 -17.82
N ARG A 247 -8.20 -0.43 -17.61
CA ARG A 247 -9.45 -1.11 -17.29
C ARG A 247 -10.00 -0.64 -15.93
N LEU A 248 -9.16 -0.55 -14.89
CA LEU A 248 -9.57 -0.09 -13.56
C LEU A 248 -10.15 1.33 -13.62
N VAL A 249 -9.46 2.24 -14.33
CA VAL A 249 -9.92 3.62 -14.52
C VAL A 249 -11.23 3.69 -15.27
N LYS A 250 -11.34 2.98 -16.39
CA LYS A 250 -12.54 2.94 -17.24
C LYS A 250 -13.76 2.42 -16.49
N GLU A 251 -13.58 1.45 -15.59
CA GLU A 251 -14.65 0.84 -14.80
C GLU A 251 -14.89 1.54 -13.46
N GLY A 252 -14.26 2.71 -13.22
CA GLY A 252 -14.60 3.63 -12.13
C GLY A 252 -13.82 3.44 -10.83
N ALA A 253 -12.60 2.91 -10.88
CA ALA A 253 -11.70 2.95 -9.73
C ALA A 253 -11.45 4.41 -9.29
N PRO A 254 -11.45 4.73 -7.97
CA PRO A 254 -11.36 6.11 -7.48
C PRO A 254 -9.97 6.73 -7.64
N GLY A 255 -8.97 5.94 -7.96
CA GLY A 255 -7.58 6.33 -8.13
C GLY A 255 -6.69 5.11 -8.30
N LEU A 256 -5.37 5.29 -8.34
CA LEU A 256 -4.37 4.23 -8.41
C LEU A 256 -3.28 4.46 -7.36
N HIS A 257 -2.92 3.43 -6.62
CA HIS A 257 -1.83 3.47 -5.65
C HIS A 257 -0.67 2.57 -6.09
N PHE A 258 0.48 3.16 -6.43
CA PHE A 258 1.61 2.41 -6.97
C PHE A 258 2.63 2.01 -5.92
N TYR A 259 2.92 0.73 -5.82
CA TYR A 259 4.04 0.15 -5.07
C TYR A 259 5.32 0.35 -5.86
N THR A 260 6.02 1.47 -5.62
CA THR A 260 7.14 1.91 -6.46
C THR A 260 8.41 1.10 -6.28
N LEU A 261 8.55 0.38 -5.17
CA LEU A 261 9.79 -0.27 -4.74
C LEU A 261 10.99 0.69 -4.75
N ASN A 262 10.75 1.96 -4.42
CA ASN A 262 11.70 3.07 -4.48
C ASN A 262 12.29 3.30 -5.88
N GLY A 263 11.54 2.94 -6.95
CA GLY A 263 11.92 3.15 -8.34
C GLY A 263 10.89 3.98 -9.12
N ALA A 264 11.32 4.98 -9.87
CA ALA A 264 10.41 5.86 -10.62
C ALA A 264 10.06 5.33 -12.02
N ALA A 265 11.00 4.68 -12.70
CA ALA A 265 10.94 4.47 -14.14
C ALA A 265 9.68 3.71 -14.61
N ALA A 266 9.35 2.57 -13.99
CA ALA A 266 8.21 1.77 -14.39
C ALA A 266 6.87 2.46 -14.07
N THR A 267 6.75 3.03 -12.86
CA THR A 267 5.55 3.77 -12.45
C THR A 267 5.31 4.97 -13.35
N LYS A 268 6.35 5.76 -13.62
CA LYS A 268 6.28 6.91 -14.52
C LYS A 268 5.83 6.51 -15.93
N ALA A 269 6.43 5.44 -16.50
CA ALA A 269 6.08 4.97 -17.83
C ALA A 269 4.60 4.51 -17.92
N ILE A 270 4.05 3.88 -16.86
CA ILE A 270 2.63 3.53 -16.81
C ILE A 270 1.77 4.80 -16.76
N CYS A 271 2.07 5.74 -15.86
CA CYS A 271 1.31 6.99 -15.73
C CYS A 271 1.32 7.82 -17.02
N GLU A 272 2.45 7.90 -17.73
CA GLU A 272 2.58 8.59 -19.01
C GLU A 272 1.72 7.97 -20.12
N ARG A 273 1.46 6.65 -20.06
CA ARG A 273 0.56 5.98 -21.01
C ARG A 273 -0.93 6.17 -20.69
N LEU A 274 -1.23 6.45 -19.43
CA LEU A 274 -2.62 6.69 -18.99
C LEU A 274 -3.11 8.13 -19.30
N GLY A 275 -2.20 9.05 -19.67
CA GLY A 275 -2.50 10.43 -20.03
C GLY A 275 -2.31 11.35 -18.84
#